data_148850d281984b8c066abc61704d48e9
#
_entry.id   148850d281984b8c066abc61704d48e9
#
_cell.length_a   1.000
_cell.length_b   1.000
_cell.length_c   1.000
_cell.angle_alpha   90.00
_cell.angle_beta   90.00
_cell.angle_gamma   90.00
#
_symmetry.space_group_name_H-M   'P 1'
#
loop_
_entity.id
_entity.type
_entity.pdbx_description
1 polymer ?
#
loop_
_entity_poly.entity_id
_entity_poly.type
_entity_poly.pdbx_seq_one_letter_code
_entity_poly.pdbx_strand_id
1 'polypeptide(L)'
;MTDEAVREETRKAVDAVWRIESAKIVATLTRTVGDLDLAEDLAAQALLEAVEQWPATGVPRNPAAWLTSVATRRAIDGWRRRERLDERYAHFARELENDASHFDDVSWDPDRIDDDVLRLMFIACHPVLNRKAQVALTLRVVGGLTTEEIAKAFLTPTATVQQRIVRAKKALTASKAVFEVPGREEFSSRLSAVLGVLYLVFNEGYAASSGDEWMRAELSAEALRLARILAELVPRESEVHGLVALMELTASRFGARTTSTGEPILLADQDRTRWDRLQISRGLAALERADAVGRGRGPYGLQAAIAECHARAATFEDTDWKKIVILYEALAQLAPSPVVDLNHAAAVSMAYGPGPALEFVDKLVASGELADYHLLPSVRGELLSQLGRSEEARTELLEAARLTGNERERAVLVAKADALLPDR
;
A
#
# COMPACT_ATOMS: atom_id res chain seq x y z
N MET A 1 15.03 -20.00 -32.00
CA MET A 1 14.13 -20.02 -30.82
C MET A 1 12.95 -20.94 -31.17
N THR A 2 12.55 -21.80 -30.27
CA THR A 2 11.34 -22.62 -30.48
C THR A 2 10.10 -21.73 -30.35
N ASP A 3 9.01 -22.08 -31.03
CA ASP A 3 7.73 -21.33 -30.98
C ASP A 3 7.21 -21.16 -29.53
N GLU A 4 7.47 -22.12 -28.69
CA GLU A 4 7.17 -22.14 -27.26
C GLU A 4 7.99 -21.10 -26.46
N ALA A 5 9.29 -20.95 -26.79
CA ALA A 5 10.14 -19.93 -26.14
C ALA A 5 9.71 -18.50 -26.51
N VAL A 6 9.27 -18.27 -27.75
CA VAL A 6 8.75 -16.97 -28.21
C VAL A 6 7.45 -16.62 -27.49
N ARG A 7 6.56 -17.59 -27.33
CA ARG A 7 5.29 -17.40 -26.60
C ARG A 7 5.51 -17.09 -25.12
N GLU A 8 6.44 -17.79 -24.47
CA GLU A 8 6.75 -17.53 -23.06
C GLU A 8 7.40 -16.15 -22.86
N GLU A 9 8.31 -15.75 -23.77
CA GLU A 9 8.91 -14.41 -23.73
C GLU A 9 7.87 -13.30 -23.95
N THR A 10 6.95 -13.53 -24.88
CA THR A 10 5.82 -12.60 -25.13
C THR A 10 4.91 -12.49 -23.91
N ARG A 11 4.60 -13.60 -23.26
CA ARG A 11 3.77 -13.61 -22.05
C ARG A 11 4.40 -12.77 -20.93
N LYS A 12 5.71 -12.94 -20.71
CA LYS A 12 6.45 -12.11 -19.75
C LYS A 12 6.43 -10.63 -20.11
N ALA A 13 6.54 -10.31 -21.40
CA ALA A 13 6.44 -8.93 -21.88
C ALA A 13 5.05 -8.35 -21.67
N VAL A 14 3.97 -9.10 -21.94
CA VAL A 14 2.58 -8.70 -21.68
C VAL A 14 2.36 -8.44 -20.19
N ASP A 15 2.83 -9.35 -19.32
CA ASP A 15 2.72 -9.21 -17.87
C ASP A 15 3.48 -7.97 -17.37
N ALA A 16 4.68 -7.71 -17.87
CA ALA A 16 5.47 -6.53 -17.52
C ALA A 16 4.79 -5.23 -17.97
N VAL A 17 4.26 -5.19 -19.20
CA VAL A 17 3.50 -4.04 -19.73
C VAL A 17 2.25 -3.81 -18.88
N TRP A 18 1.51 -4.86 -18.54
CA TRP A 18 0.32 -4.74 -17.73
C TRP A 18 0.61 -4.16 -16.35
N ARG A 19 1.65 -4.65 -15.67
CA ARG A 19 2.06 -4.13 -14.35
C ARG A 19 2.40 -2.64 -14.36
N ILE A 20 2.95 -2.13 -15.46
CA ILE A 20 3.36 -0.73 -15.58
C ILE A 20 2.19 0.15 -16.03
N GLU A 21 1.40 -0.31 -16.98
CA GLU A 21 0.46 0.53 -17.74
C GLU A 21 -1.02 0.27 -17.42
N SER A 22 -1.34 -0.76 -16.63
CA SER A 22 -2.74 -1.17 -16.36
C SER A 22 -3.60 -0.03 -15.83
N ALA A 23 -3.09 0.75 -14.86
CA ALA A 23 -3.80 1.86 -14.27
C ALA A 23 -4.18 2.92 -15.34
N LYS A 24 -3.23 3.25 -16.23
CA LYS A 24 -3.44 4.23 -17.30
C LYS A 24 -4.46 3.73 -18.33
N ILE A 25 -4.35 2.44 -18.70
CA ILE A 25 -5.27 1.81 -19.68
C ILE A 25 -6.69 1.77 -19.09
N VAL A 26 -6.85 1.24 -17.87
CA VAL A 26 -8.16 1.13 -17.22
C VAL A 26 -8.77 2.50 -16.96
N ALA A 27 -7.96 3.48 -16.49
CA ALA A 27 -8.42 4.84 -16.24
C ALA A 27 -8.95 5.52 -17.52
N THR A 28 -8.17 5.46 -18.61
CA THR A 28 -8.55 6.01 -19.90
C THR A 28 -9.83 5.34 -20.44
N LEU A 29 -9.92 4.02 -20.34
CA LEU A 29 -11.12 3.29 -20.75
C LEU A 29 -12.33 3.65 -19.87
N THR A 30 -12.16 3.74 -18.54
CA THR A 30 -13.25 4.12 -17.63
C THR A 30 -13.81 5.50 -17.97
N ARG A 31 -12.94 6.47 -18.25
CA ARG A 31 -13.37 7.79 -18.73
C ARG A 31 -14.15 7.70 -20.05
N THR A 32 -13.68 6.85 -20.96
CA THR A 32 -14.23 6.71 -22.29
C THR A 32 -15.59 6.01 -22.30
N VAL A 33 -15.75 4.93 -21.52
CA VAL A 33 -16.98 4.11 -21.51
C VAL A 33 -17.93 4.46 -20.37
N GLY A 34 -17.49 5.24 -19.37
CA GLY A 34 -18.29 5.62 -18.20
C GLY A 34 -18.59 4.49 -17.21
N ASP A 35 -17.98 3.32 -17.38
CA ASP A 35 -18.22 2.13 -16.56
C ASP A 35 -16.91 1.38 -16.30
N LEU A 36 -16.56 1.22 -15.01
CA LEU A 36 -15.31 0.57 -14.60
C LEU A 36 -15.29 -0.93 -14.91
N ASP A 37 -16.43 -1.61 -14.81
CA ASP A 37 -16.54 -3.05 -15.12
C ASP A 37 -16.29 -3.29 -16.61
N LEU A 38 -16.97 -2.51 -17.46
CA LEU A 38 -16.78 -2.59 -18.90
C LEU A 38 -15.34 -2.21 -19.30
N ALA A 39 -14.73 -1.22 -18.66
CA ALA A 39 -13.36 -0.82 -18.93
C ALA A 39 -12.36 -1.94 -18.62
N GLU A 40 -12.50 -2.64 -17.49
CA GLU A 40 -11.64 -3.79 -17.18
C GLU A 40 -11.86 -4.97 -18.14
N ASP A 41 -13.11 -5.28 -18.51
CA ASP A 41 -13.41 -6.34 -19.47
C ASP A 41 -12.78 -6.06 -20.85
N LEU A 42 -12.87 -4.81 -21.31
CA LEU A 42 -12.27 -4.38 -22.59
C LEU A 42 -10.74 -4.44 -22.51
N ALA A 43 -10.16 -4.02 -21.41
CA ALA A 43 -8.71 -4.10 -21.18
C ALA A 43 -8.23 -5.56 -21.15
N ALA A 44 -8.95 -6.46 -20.47
CA ALA A 44 -8.65 -7.89 -20.46
C ALA A 44 -8.74 -8.53 -21.85
N GLN A 45 -9.74 -8.14 -22.66
CA GLN A 45 -9.87 -8.59 -24.06
C GLN A 45 -8.70 -8.09 -24.93
N ALA A 46 -8.24 -6.86 -24.73
CA ALA A 46 -7.07 -6.33 -25.44
C ALA A 46 -5.77 -7.07 -25.06
N LEU A 47 -5.63 -7.48 -23.80
CA LEU A 47 -4.51 -8.30 -23.36
C LEU A 47 -4.51 -9.69 -24.00
N LEU A 48 -5.67 -10.34 -24.11
CA LEU A 48 -5.78 -11.61 -24.82
C LEU A 48 -5.33 -11.48 -26.28
N GLU A 49 -5.74 -10.39 -26.94
CA GLU A 49 -5.33 -10.11 -28.31
C GLU A 49 -3.81 -9.85 -28.41
N ALA A 50 -3.20 -9.18 -27.43
CA ALA A 50 -1.76 -9.00 -27.37
C ALA A 50 -1.01 -10.35 -27.25
N VAL A 51 -1.49 -11.25 -26.40
CA VAL A 51 -0.91 -12.61 -26.26
C VAL A 51 -0.99 -13.41 -27.56
N GLU A 52 -2.03 -13.21 -28.35
CA GLU A 52 -2.22 -13.88 -29.65
C GLU A 52 -1.38 -13.25 -30.77
N GLN A 53 -1.30 -11.92 -30.85
CA GLN A 53 -0.70 -11.21 -31.98
C GLN A 53 0.80 -10.93 -31.81
N TRP A 54 1.25 -10.55 -30.62
CA TRP A 54 2.64 -10.12 -30.41
C TRP A 54 3.69 -11.21 -30.62
N PRO A 55 3.42 -12.53 -30.45
CA PRO A 55 4.37 -13.55 -30.85
C PRO A 55 4.78 -13.51 -32.34
N ALA A 56 3.85 -13.06 -33.20
CA ALA A 56 4.09 -12.98 -34.65
C ALA A 56 4.54 -11.57 -35.10
N THR A 57 4.04 -10.51 -34.47
CA THR A 57 4.26 -9.13 -34.89
C THR A 57 5.35 -8.40 -34.11
N GLY A 58 5.78 -8.96 -32.98
CA GLY A 58 6.62 -8.29 -31.98
C GLY A 58 5.81 -7.36 -31.05
N VAL A 59 6.41 -6.98 -29.92
CA VAL A 59 5.84 -6.00 -28.98
C VAL A 59 5.87 -4.62 -29.63
N PRO A 60 4.75 -3.87 -29.67
CA PRO A 60 4.70 -2.53 -30.25
C PRO A 60 5.65 -1.56 -29.53
N ARG A 61 6.06 -0.47 -30.20
CA ARG A 61 6.90 0.59 -29.58
C ARG A 61 6.19 1.28 -28.41
N ASN A 62 4.85 1.41 -28.50
CA ASN A 62 4.00 1.91 -27.42
C ASN A 62 2.90 0.88 -27.11
N PRO A 63 3.19 -0.10 -26.23
CA PRO A 63 2.25 -1.16 -25.91
C PRO A 63 0.94 -0.66 -25.27
N ALA A 64 1.03 0.37 -24.41
CA ALA A 64 -0.13 0.94 -23.73
C ALA A 64 -1.11 1.59 -24.73
N ALA A 65 -0.60 2.38 -25.66
CA ALA A 65 -1.43 2.98 -26.71
C ALA A 65 -2.07 1.91 -27.60
N TRP A 66 -1.34 0.84 -27.93
CA TRP A 66 -1.87 -0.28 -28.69
C TRP A 66 -3.03 -0.98 -27.96
N LEU A 67 -2.84 -1.32 -26.66
CA LEU A 67 -3.87 -1.95 -25.84
C LEU A 67 -5.11 -1.06 -25.70
N THR A 68 -4.92 0.23 -25.44
CA THR A 68 -6.03 1.20 -25.36
C THR A 68 -6.77 1.31 -26.68
N SER A 69 -6.07 1.35 -27.81
CA SER A 69 -6.68 1.40 -29.15
C SER A 69 -7.51 0.16 -29.46
N VAL A 70 -6.97 -1.04 -29.17
CA VAL A 70 -7.69 -2.32 -29.33
C VAL A 70 -8.95 -2.35 -28.45
N ALA A 71 -8.83 -1.98 -27.19
CA ALA A 71 -9.96 -1.96 -26.26
C ALA A 71 -11.04 -0.96 -26.70
N THR A 72 -10.64 0.23 -27.15
CA THR A 72 -11.57 1.26 -27.66
C THR A 72 -12.30 0.80 -28.92
N ARG A 73 -11.62 0.16 -29.89
CA ARG A 73 -12.26 -0.44 -31.06
C ARG A 73 -13.31 -1.48 -30.67
N ARG A 74 -13.00 -2.34 -29.70
CA ARG A 74 -13.96 -3.33 -29.18
C ARG A 74 -15.15 -2.68 -28.49
N ALA A 75 -14.97 -1.56 -27.78
CA ALA A 75 -16.05 -0.79 -27.20
C ALA A 75 -17.00 -0.28 -28.32
N ILE A 76 -16.45 0.35 -29.37
CA ILE A 76 -17.19 0.85 -30.53
C ILE A 76 -17.96 -0.28 -31.20
N ASP A 77 -17.33 -1.43 -31.46
CA ASP A 77 -17.98 -2.58 -32.09
C ASP A 77 -19.10 -3.17 -31.21
N GLY A 78 -18.89 -3.18 -29.89
CA GLY A 78 -19.92 -3.58 -28.93
C GLY A 78 -21.13 -2.64 -28.95
N TRP A 79 -20.90 -1.34 -29.03
CA TRP A 79 -21.96 -0.34 -29.13
C TRP A 79 -22.68 -0.41 -30.47
N ARG A 80 -21.99 -0.51 -31.61
CA ARG A 80 -22.59 -0.70 -32.93
C ARG A 80 -23.51 -1.93 -33.02
N ARG A 81 -23.19 -3.00 -32.27
CA ARG A 81 -24.09 -4.17 -32.17
C ARG A 81 -25.33 -3.89 -31.33
N ARG A 82 -25.21 -3.03 -30.28
CA ARG A 82 -26.31 -2.61 -29.40
C ARG A 82 -27.14 -1.47 -30.03
N GLU A 83 -26.54 -0.67 -30.90
CA GLU A 83 -27.15 0.48 -31.62
C GLU A 83 -28.41 0.10 -32.41
N ARG A 84 -28.56 -1.17 -32.79
CA ARG A 84 -29.82 -1.70 -33.33
C ARG A 84 -30.96 -1.76 -32.30
N LEU A 85 -30.68 -1.42 -31.02
CA LEU A 85 -31.60 -1.55 -29.88
C LEU A 85 -31.82 -0.25 -29.09
N ASP A 86 -30.99 0.81 -29.22
CA ASP A 86 -31.17 2.03 -28.40
C ASP A 86 -30.45 3.26 -29.00
N GLU A 87 -31.23 4.34 -29.35
CA GLU A 87 -30.72 5.59 -29.91
C GLU A 87 -29.73 6.36 -29.05
N ARG A 88 -29.69 6.09 -27.73
CA ARG A 88 -28.76 6.71 -26.79
C ARG A 88 -27.29 6.32 -27.02
N TYR A 89 -27.05 5.13 -27.52
CA TYR A 89 -25.69 4.64 -27.79
C TYR A 89 -25.14 5.20 -29.12
N ALA A 90 -26.00 5.59 -30.03
CA ALA A 90 -25.62 6.18 -31.31
C ALA A 90 -24.91 7.54 -31.19
N HIS A 91 -25.22 8.31 -30.15
CA HIS A 91 -24.56 9.59 -29.88
C HIS A 91 -23.13 9.37 -29.34
N PHE A 92 -22.95 8.49 -28.37
CA PHE A 92 -21.65 8.15 -27.84
C PHE A 92 -20.72 7.47 -28.85
N ALA A 93 -21.25 6.60 -29.70
CA ALA A 93 -20.48 5.97 -30.76
C ALA A 93 -19.92 7.00 -31.75
N ARG A 94 -20.71 8.02 -32.12
CA ARG A 94 -20.27 9.10 -33.05
C ARG A 94 -19.24 10.04 -32.45
N GLU A 95 -19.36 10.39 -31.16
CA GLU A 95 -18.33 11.19 -30.47
C GLU A 95 -17.00 10.45 -30.40
N LEU A 96 -17.02 9.14 -30.15
CA LEU A 96 -15.81 8.31 -30.09
C LEU A 96 -15.24 7.92 -31.44
N GLU A 97 -16.06 7.83 -32.50
CA GLU A 97 -15.56 7.68 -33.88
C GLU A 97 -14.76 8.91 -34.34
N ASN A 98 -15.20 10.10 -33.97
CA ASN A 98 -14.46 11.33 -34.20
C ASN A 98 -13.14 11.37 -33.39
N ASP A 99 -13.13 10.86 -32.17
CA ASP A 99 -11.91 10.69 -31.38
C ASP A 99 -11.05 9.51 -31.91
N ALA A 100 -11.64 8.39 -32.34
CA ALA A 100 -10.95 7.20 -32.82
C ALA A 100 -10.25 7.37 -34.18
N SER A 101 -10.77 8.23 -35.07
CA SER A 101 -10.08 8.59 -36.33
C SER A 101 -8.77 9.37 -36.08
N HIS A 102 -8.59 9.89 -34.87
CA HIS A 102 -7.36 10.52 -34.41
C HIS A 102 -6.45 9.54 -33.64
N PHE A 103 -6.86 8.28 -33.36
CA PHE A 103 -6.09 7.33 -32.57
C PHE A 103 -4.88 6.71 -33.28
N ASP A 104 -4.78 6.78 -34.61
CA ASP A 104 -3.55 6.43 -35.32
C ASP A 104 -2.45 7.51 -35.13
N ASP A 105 -2.82 8.71 -34.65
CA ASP A 105 -1.94 9.84 -34.36
C ASP A 105 -2.28 10.51 -33.00
N VAL A 106 -2.97 9.77 -32.07
CA VAL A 106 -3.26 10.31 -30.75
C VAL A 106 -1.95 10.50 -30.03
N SER A 107 -1.56 11.74 -29.93
CA SER A 107 -0.62 12.19 -28.93
C SER A 107 -1.14 11.66 -27.57
N TRP A 108 -0.52 10.60 -27.08
CA TRP A 108 -0.63 10.17 -25.70
C TRP A 108 -0.33 11.41 -24.86
N ASP A 109 -1.38 12.08 -24.38
CA ASP A 109 -1.26 13.29 -23.58
C ASP A 109 -1.00 12.87 -22.12
N PRO A 110 0.24 12.98 -21.64
CA PRO A 110 0.60 12.55 -20.29
C PRO A 110 -0.25 13.23 -19.23
N ASP A 111 -0.51 14.53 -19.34
CA ASP A 111 -1.26 15.30 -18.34
C ASP A 111 -2.71 14.80 -18.19
N ARG A 112 -3.34 14.45 -19.31
CA ARG A 112 -4.71 13.95 -19.34
C ARG A 112 -4.83 12.53 -18.79
N ILE A 113 -3.81 11.69 -19.01
CA ILE A 113 -3.74 10.32 -18.49
C ILE A 113 -3.47 10.33 -17.00
N ASP A 114 -2.58 11.21 -16.54
CA ASP A 114 -2.27 11.34 -15.13
C ASP A 114 -3.50 11.78 -14.33
N ASP A 115 -4.31 12.69 -14.85
CA ASP A 115 -5.62 13.04 -14.27
C ASP A 115 -6.57 11.84 -14.21
N ASP A 116 -6.61 10.98 -15.22
CA ASP A 116 -7.47 9.80 -15.23
C ASP A 116 -7.02 8.76 -14.20
N VAL A 117 -5.71 8.56 -14.00
CA VAL A 117 -5.18 7.68 -12.95
C VAL A 117 -5.53 8.20 -11.56
N LEU A 118 -5.46 9.52 -11.35
CA LEU A 118 -5.89 10.13 -10.09
C LEU A 118 -7.38 9.90 -9.83
N ARG A 119 -8.25 10.07 -10.85
CA ARG A 119 -9.69 9.74 -10.76
C ARG A 119 -9.92 8.28 -10.40
N LEU A 120 -9.14 7.36 -11.00
CA LEU A 120 -9.21 5.93 -10.71
C LEU A 120 -8.86 5.62 -9.25
N MET A 121 -7.84 6.27 -8.69
CA MET A 121 -7.49 6.14 -7.27
C MET A 121 -8.63 6.63 -6.37
N PHE A 122 -9.22 7.78 -6.67
CA PHE A 122 -10.32 8.32 -5.88
C PHE A 122 -11.58 7.45 -5.93
N ILE A 123 -11.91 6.86 -7.10
CA ILE A 123 -13.07 5.99 -7.20
C ILE A 123 -12.83 4.64 -6.52
N ALA A 124 -11.63 4.07 -6.62
CA ALA A 124 -11.27 2.84 -5.91
C ALA A 124 -11.33 2.99 -4.38
N CYS A 125 -11.08 4.21 -3.87
CA CYS A 125 -11.14 4.57 -2.45
C CYS A 125 -12.43 5.31 -2.07
N HIS A 126 -13.51 5.18 -2.87
CA HIS A 126 -14.77 5.87 -2.62
C HIS A 126 -15.37 5.52 -1.24
N PRO A 127 -15.91 6.49 -0.47
CA PRO A 127 -16.40 6.26 0.90
C PRO A 127 -17.60 5.31 1.00
N VAL A 128 -18.32 5.06 -0.10
CA VAL A 128 -19.37 4.03 -0.14
C VAL A 128 -18.81 2.62 0.07
N LEU A 129 -17.52 2.44 -0.16
CA LEU A 129 -16.82 1.16 0.01
C LEU A 129 -16.23 1.05 1.42
N ASN A 130 -16.35 -0.12 2.05
CA ASN A 130 -15.59 -0.39 3.27
C ASN A 130 -14.09 -0.55 2.97
N ARG A 131 -13.26 -0.43 4.00
CA ARG A 131 -11.79 -0.44 3.85
C ARG A 131 -11.25 -1.68 3.14
N LYS A 132 -11.79 -2.88 3.44
CA LYS A 132 -11.35 -4.12 2.79
C LYS A 132 -11.69 -4.15 1.29
N ALA A 133 -12.79 -3.53 0.90
CA ALA A 133 -13.18 -3.39 -0.50
C ALA A 133 -12.33 -2.34 -1.21
N GLN A 134 -12.03 -1.20 -0.57
CA GLN A 134 -11.12 -0.18 -1.08
C GLN A 134 -9.74 -0.75 -1.37
N VAL A 135 -9.15 -1.49 -0.41
CA VAL A 135 -7.84 -2.16 -0.59
C VAL A 135 -7.87 -3.12 -1.77
N ALA A 136 -8.85 -4.03 -1.83
CA ALA A 136 -8.94 -5.02 -2.91
C ALA A 136 -9.12 -4.36 -4.29
N LEU A 137 -9.98 -3.34 -4.37
CA LEU A 137 -10.24 -2.64 -5.63
C LEU A 137 -9.03 -1.81 -6.06
N THR A 138 -8.37 -1.09 -5.15
CA THR A 138 -7.17 -0.30 -5.47
C THR A 138 -6.05 -1.19 -6.01
N LEU A 139 -5.77 -2.32 -5.36
CA LEU A 139 -4.74 -3.25 -5.85
C LEU A 139 -5.11 -3.85 -7.20
N ARG A 140 -6.39 -4.11 -7.44
CA ARG A 140 -6.86 -4.67 -8.70
C ARG A 140 -6.75 -3.66 -9.85
N VAL A 141 -7.35 -2.47 -9.70
CA VAL A 141 -7.54 -1.53 -10.83
C VAL A 141 -6.40 -0.52 -10.97
N VAL A 142 -5.74 -0.15 -9.87
CA VAL A 142 -4.60 0.78 -9.87
C VAL A 142 -3.28 0.03 -9.82
N GLY A 143 -3.17 -1.02 -8.98
CA GLY A 143 -1.99 -1.87 -8.86
C GLY A 143 -1.81 -2.86 -10.01
N GLY A 144 -2.89 -3.20 -10.72
CA GLY A 144 -2.85 -4.20 -11.79
C GLY A 144 -2.68 -5.64 -11.31
N LEU A 145 -2.85 -5.90 -10.01
CA LEU A 145 -2.72 -7.24 -9.45
C LEU A 145 -3.88 -8.13 -9.86
N THR A 146 -3.60 -9.40 -10.04
CA THR A 146 -4.64 -10.43 -10.23
C THR A 146 -5.38 -10.69 -8.92
N THR A 147 -6.57 -11.28 -9.03
CA THR A 147 -7.36 -11.68 -7.86
C THR A 147 -6.62 -12.71 -7.01
N GLU A 148 -5.85 -13.60 -7.64
CA GLU A 148 -5.01 -14.62 -7.03
C GLU A 148 -3.84 -14.00 -6.25
N GLU A 149 -3.15 -13.01 -6.85
CA GLU A 149 -2.07 -12.28 -6.18
C GLU A 149 -2.59 -11.53 -4.93
N ILE A 150 -3.74 -10.87 -5.03
CA ILE A 150 -4.38 -10.19 -3.90
C ILE A 150 -4.79 -11.22 -2.83
N ALA A 151 -5.37 -12.34 -3.23
CA ALA A 151 -5.79 -13.42 -2.33
C ALA A 151 -4.58 -14.00 -1.56
N LYS A 152 -3.48 -14.28 -2.27
CA LYS A 152 -2.23 -14.73 -1.69
C LYS A 152 -1.66 -13.68 -0.72
N ALA A 153 -1.63 -12.40 -1.13
CA ALA A 153 -1.08 -11.32 -0.33
C ALA A 153 -1.81 -11.10 1.02
N PHE A 154 -3.11 -11.40 1.08
CA PHE A 154 -3.92 -11.23 2.29
C PHE A 154 -4.36 -12.56 2.93
N LEU A 155 -3.78 -13.69 2.52
CA LEU A 155 -4.14 -15.04 2.99
C LEU A 155 -5.67 -15.26 3.02
N THR A 156 -6.34 -14.77 1.99
CA THR A 156 -7.79 -14.82 1.85
C THR A 156 -8.14 -15.72 0.66
N PRO A 157 -9.18 -16.58 0.74
CA PRO A 157 -9.58 -17.37 -0.42
C PRO A 157 -9.87 -16.52 -1.66
N THR A 158 -9.39 -16.92 -2.83
CA THR A 158 -9.55 -16.20 -4.11
C THR A 158 -11.03 -15.87 -4.39
N ALA A 159 -11.94 -16.79 -4.13
CA ALA A 159 -13.38 -16.57 -4.29
C ALA A 159 -13.90 -15.40 -3.40
N THR A 160 -13.34 -15.25 -2.20
CA THR A 160 -13.71 -14.16 -1.28
C THR A 160 -13.24 -12.81 -1.83
N VAL A 161 -12.03 -12.73 -2.35
CA VAL A 161 -11.50 -11.50 -2.97
C VAL A 161 -12.30 -11.15 -4.23
N GLN A 162 -12.58 -12.14 -5.07
CA GLN A 162 -13.39 -11.96 -6.28
C GLN A 162 -14.79 -11.41 -5.94
N GLN A 163 -15.50 -12.01 -4.97
CA GLN A 163 -16.80 -11.51 -4.53
C GLN A 163 -16.73 -10.10 -3.95
N ARG A 164 -15.65 -9.79 -3.23
CA ARG A 164 -15.41 -8.44 -2.66
C ARG A 164 -15.26 -7.39 -3.75
N ILE A 165 -14.46 -7.67 -4.78
CA ILE A 165 -14.29 -6.77 -5.93
C ILE A 165 -15.61 -6.60 -6.69
N VAL A 166 -16.33 -7.69 -6.99
CA VAL A 166 -17.63 -7.61 -7.68
C VAL A 166 -18.65 -6.79 -6.87
N ARG A 167 -18.72 -6.99 -5.54
CA ARG A 167 -19.63 -6.19 -4.69
C ARG A 167 -19.20 -4.72 -4.62
N ALA A 168 -17.90 -4.45 -4.58
CA ALA A 168 -17.38 -3.07 -4.59
C ALA A 168 -17.82 -2.33 -5.86
N LYS A 169 -17.61 -2.92 -7.03
CA LYS A 169 -18.02 -2.34 -8.31
C LYS A 169 -19.54 -2.12 -8.39
N LYS A 170 -20.34 -3.10 -7.97
CA LYS A 170 -21.80 -2.95 -7.90
C LYS A 170 -22.23 -1.82 -6.95
N ALA A 171 -21.55 -1.63 -5.82
CA ALA A 171 -21.83 -0.54 -4.90
C ALA A 171 -21.50 0.82 -5.51
N LEU A 172 -20.39 0.94 -6.26
CA LEU A 172 -20.04 2.16 -6.99
C LEU A 172 -21.10 2.50 -8.05
N THR A 173 -21.50 1.53 -8.85
CA THR A 173 -22.57 1.70 -9.88
C THR A 173 -23.90 2.09 -9.22
N ALA A 174 -24.32 1.41 -8.14
CA ALA A 174 -25.55 1.70 -7.43
C ALA A 174 -25.57 3.09 -6.79
N SER A 175 -24.42 3.56 -6.28
CA SER A 175 -24.27 4.91 -5.72
C SER A 175 -24.13 6.00 -6.78
N LYS A 176 -24.08 5.64 -8.07
CA LYS A 176 -23.79 6.56 -9.18
C LYS A 176 -22.48 7.34 -8.94
N ALA A 177 -21.47 6.68 -8.39
CA ALA A 177 -20.17 7.29 -8.14
C ALA A 177 -19.59 7.81 -9.47
N VAL A 178 -19.23 9.10 -9.48
CA VAL A 178 -18.73 9.76 -10.69
C VAL A 178 -17.22 9.55 -10.80
N PHE A 179 -16.75 9.29 -12.03
CA PHE A 179 -15.33 9.15 -12.34
C PHE A 179 -14.69 10.54 -12.51
N GLU A 180 -14.42 11.19 -11.37
CA GLU A 180 -13.88 12.54 -11.34
C GLU A 180 -12.92 12.75 -10.16
N VAL A 181 -12.12 13.81 -10.23
CA VAL A 181 -11.37 14.30 -9.06
C VAL A 181 -12.37 15.02 -8.15
N PRO A 182 -12.40 14.69 -6.85
CA PRO A 182 -13.32 15.33 -5.92
C PRO A 182 -13.18 16.84 -5.88
N GLY A 183 -14.30 17.55 -5.67
CA GLY A 183 -14.30 18.98 -5.46
C GLY A 183 -13.47 19.39 -4.23
N ARG A 184 -13.13 20.69 -4.13
CA ARG A 184 -12.23 21.21 -3.06
C ARG A 184 -12.65 20.84 -1.65
N GLU A 185 -13.95 20.77 -1.38
CA GLU A 185 -14.50 20.47 -0.04
C GLU A 185 -14.26 19.02 0.36
N GLU A 186 -14.33 18.08 -0.59
CA GLU A 186 -14.15 16.65 -0.35
C GLU A 186 -12.71 16.18 -0.59
N PHE A 187 -11.90 16.95 -1.31
CA PHE A 187 -10.59 16.54 -1.78
C PHE A 187 -9.69 16.01 -0.65
N SER A 188 -9.58 16.77 0.44
CA SER A 188 -8.70 16.40 1.56
C SER A 188 -9.15 15.11 2.25
N SER A 189 -10.44 14.92 2.49
CA SER A 189 -10.97 13.71 3.12
C SER A 189 -10.84 12.49 2.20
N ARG A 190 -11.08 12.68 0.91
CA ARG A 190 -10.94 11.62 -0.10
C ARG A 190 -9.47 11.25 -0.30
N LEU A 191 -8.56 12.22 -0.34
CA LEU A 191 -7.11 11.97 -0.39
C LEU A 191 -6.64 11.22 0.86
N SER A 192 -7.10 11.59 2.05
CA SER A 192 -6.81 10.87 3.29
C SER A 192 -7.25 9.40 3.23
N ALA A 193 -8.37 9.10 2.58
CA ALA A 193 -8.81 7.72 2.36
C ALA A 193 -7.84 6.96 1.45
N VAL A 194 -7.36 7.56 0.36
CA VAL A 194 -6.34 6.98 -0.53
C VAL A 194 -5.05 6.69 0.24
N LEU A 195 -4.52 7.69 0.95
CA LEU A 195 -3.31 7.54 1.77
C LEU A 195 -3.46 6.41 2.79
N GLY A 196 -4.60 6.35 3.47
CA GLY A 196 -4.89 5.28 4.43
C GLY A 196 -4.96 3.88 3.80
N VAL A 197 -5.43 3.74 2.56
CA VAL A 197 -5.41 2.47 1.83
C VAL A 197 -3.98 2.07 1.48
N LEU A 198 -3.20 2.98 0.90
CA LEU A 198 -1.80 2.72 0.55
C LEU A 198 -0.97 2.35 1.78
N TYR A 199 -1.16 3.06 2.90
CA TYR A 199 -0.48 2.76 4.16
C TYR A 199 -0.84 1.39 4.72
N LEU A 200 -2.12 0.98 4.64
CA LEU A 200 -2.55 -0.36 5.07
C LEU A 200 -1.91 -1.46 4.22
N VAL A 201 -1.86 -1.28 2.90
CA VAL A 201 -1.21 -2.23 1.99
C VAL A 201 0.29 -2.34 2.29
N PHE A 202 0.94 -1.20 2.51
CA PHE A 202 2.35 -1.15 2.87
C PHE A 202 2.63 -1.89 4.19
N ASN A 203 1.84 -1.62 5.22
CA ASN A 203 2.02 -2.24 6.54
C ASN A 203 1.79 -3.74 6.52
N GLU A 204 0.79 -4.25 5.78
CA GLU A 204 0.60 -5.69 5.62
C GLU A 204 1.79 -6.36 4.93
N GLY A 205 2.44 -5.65 4.00
CA GLY A 205 3.68 -6.12 3.39
C GLY A 205 4.89 -6.00 4.32
N TYR A 206 4.94 -4.99 5.16
CA TYR A 206 6.02 -4.74 6.11
C TYR A 206 6.02 -5.70 7.29
N ALA A 207 4.85 -6.00 7.85
CA ALA A 207 4.66 -6.93 8.95
C ALA A 207 3.37 -7.72 8.69
N ALA A 208 3.54 -8.94 8.21
CA ALA A 208 2.40 -9.80 7.88
C ALA A 208 1.56 -10.08 9.13
N SER A 209 0.29 -9.72 9.10
CA SER A 209 -0.63 -9.87 10.23
C SER A 209 -0.96 -11.33 10.56
N SER A 210 -0.65 -12.26 9.63
CA SER A 210 -0.92 -13.70 9.78
C SER A 210 -0.08 -14.54 8.83
N GLY A 211 0.06 -15.84 9.14
CA GLY A 211 0.78 -16.82 8.32
C GLY A 211 2.23 -17.01 8.76
N ASP A 212 2.99 -17.73 7.93
CA ASP A 212 4.34 -18.21 8.24
C ASP A 212 5.45 -17.23 7.82
N GLU A 213 5.10 -16.24 6.99
CA GLU A 213 6.05 -15.23 6.53
C GLU A 213 6.03 -14.01 7.46
N TRP A 214 7.21 -13.50 7.82
CA TRP A 214 7.36 -12.27 8.60
C TRP A 214 7.03 -11.02 7.79
N MET A 215 7.33 -11.03 6.50
CA MET A 215 7.16 -9.90 5.58
C MET A 215 6.69 -10.39 4.22
N ARG A 216 5.95 -9.52 3.52
CA ARG A 216 5.56 -9.65 2.11
C ARG A 216 6.08 -8.43 1.34
N ALA A 217 7.38 -8.40 1.12
CA ALA A 217 8.09 -7.24 0.56
C ALA A 217 7.51 -6.75 -0.78
N GLU A 218 6.97 -7.66 -1.59
CA GLU A 218 6.33 -7.35 -2.88
C GLU A 218 5.10 -6.44 -2.70
N LEU A 219 4.30 -6.69 -1.65
CA LEU A 219 3.12 -5.88 -1.35
C LEU A 219 3.49 -4.46 -0.90
N SER A 220 4.53 -4.34 -0.05
CA SER A 220 5.07 -3.03 0.34
C SER A 220 5.68 -2.29 -0.84
N ALA A 221 6.38 -2.99 -1.73
CA ALA A 221 6.96 -2.40 -2.94
C ALA A 221 5.87 -1.83 -3.87
N GLU A 222 4.75 -2.56 -4.01
CA GLU A 222 3.61 -2.09 -4.80
C GLU A 222 2.94 -0.86 -4.18
N ALA A 223 2.70 -0.86 -2.87
CA ALA A 223 2.15 0.29 -2.17
C ALA A 223 3.04 1.53 -2.31
N LEU A 224 4.36 1.35 -2.19
CA LEU A 224 5.34 2.43 -2.39
C LEU A 224 5.35 2.94 -3.84
N ARG A 225 5.25 2.05 -4.84
CA ARG A 225 5.11 2.44 -6.24
C ARG A 225 3.89 3.32 -6.46
N LEU A 226 2.73 2.92 -5.94
CA LEU A 226 1.49 3.70 -6.04
C LEU A 226 1.57 5.03 -5.29
N ALA A 227 2.21 5.06 -4.13
CA ALA A 227 2.41 6.31 -3.39
C ALA A 227 3.32 7.30 -4.13
N ARG A 228 4.35 6.82 -4.85
CA ARG A 228 5.20 7.66 -5.71
C ARG A 228 4.42 8.26 -6.88
N ILE A 229 3.60 7.45 -7.56
CA ILE A 229 2.70 7.94 -8.62
C ILE A 229 1.77 9.03 -8.06
N LEU A 230 1.15 8.79 -6.90
CA LEU A 230 0.27 9.77 -6.28
C LEU A 230 1.03 11.08 -5.97
N ALA A 231 2.29 11.01 -5.52
CA ALA A 231 3.10 12.20 -5.23
C ALA A 231 3.44 13.03 -6.49
N GLU A 232 3.54 12.39 -7.65
CA GLU A 232 3.69 13.07 -8.95
C GLU A 232 2.37 13.74 -9.38
N LEU A 233 1.22 13.08 -9.15
CA LEU A 233 -0.10 13.59 -9.51
C LEU A 233 -0.57 14.76 -8.63
N VAL A 234 -0.19 14.78 -7.35
CA VAL A 234 -0.60 15.83 -6.39
C VAL A 234 0.60 16.41 -5.64
N PRO A 235 1.54 17.06 -6.33
CA PRO A 235 2.85 17.47 -5.77
C PRO A 235 2.77 18.53 -4.68
N ARG A 236 1.59 19.16 -4.48
CA ARG A 236 1.37 20.21 -3.46
C ARG A 236 0.75 19.69 -2.17
N GLU A 237 0.67 18.38 -2.01
CA GLU A 237 0.09 17.73 -0.83
C GLU A 237 1.20 17.17 0.07
N SER A 238 1.50 17.85 1.18
CA SER A 238 2.60 17.50 2.10
C SER A 238 2.48 16.08 2.65
N GLU A 239 1.28 15.62 2.99
CA GLU A 239 1.05 14.29 3.54
C GLU A 239 1.27 13.16 2.53
N VAL A 240 1.13 13.43 1.25
CA VAL A 240 1.49 12.45 0.20
C VAL A 240 3.01 12.24 0.17
N HIS A 241 3.79 13.33 0.19
CA HIS A 241 5.24 13.26 0.31
C HIS A 241 5.68 12.66 1.65
N GLY A 242 4.97 12.98 2.75
CA GLY A 242 5.16 12.39 4.06
C GLY A 242 4.98 10.86 4.05
N LEU A 243 3.93 10.36 3.38
CA LEU A 243 3.69 8.92 3.24
C LEU A 243 4.79 8.25 2.39
N VAL A 244 5.20 8.86 1.28
CA VAL A 244 6.32 8.34 0.47
C VAL A 244 7.60 8.28 1.31
N ALA A 245 7.91 9.34 2.07
CA ALA A 245 9.08 9.38 2.94
C ALA A 245 9.03 8.26 3.99
N LEU A 246 7.89 8.08 4.66
CA LEU A 246 7.69 7.03 5.64
C LEU A 246 7.92 5.64 5.03
N MET A 247 7.32 5.37 3.88
CA MET A 247 7.45 4.08 3.20
C MET A 247 8.89 3.81 2.74
N GLU A 248 9.57 4.79 2.14
CA GLU A 248 10.97 4.65 1.71
C GLU A 248 11.91 4.37 2.88
N LEU A 249 11.82 5.19 3.95
CA LEU A 249 12.66 5.04 5.14
C LEU A 249 12.41 3.72 5.86
N THR A 250 11.15 3.28 5.90
CA THR A 250 10.77 2.00 6.52
C THR A 250 11.23 0.81 5.67
N ALA A 251 11.02 0.86 4.34
CA ALA A 251 11.42 -0.21 3.42
C ALA A 251 12.94 -0.35 3.29
N SER A 252 13.69 0.73 3.54
CA SER A 252 15.17 0.70 3.49
C SER A 252 15.78 -0.40 4.38
N ARG A 253 15.06 -0.82 5.42
CA ARG A 253 15.50 -1.83 6.38
C ARG A 253 15.18 -3.26 5.98
N PHE A 254 14.41 -3.51 4.92
CA PHE A 254 13.92 -4.86 4.56
C PHE A 254 15.04 -5.90 4.51
N GLY A 255 16.18 -5.56 3.88
CA GLY A 255 17.32 -6.47 3.78
C GLY A 255 17.98 -6.84 5.11
N ALA A 256 17.72 -6.09 6.21
CA ALA A 256 18.28 -6.31 7.54
C ALA A 256 17.26 -6.89 8.54
N ARG A 257 15.99 -7.08 8.14
CA ARG A 257 14.91 -7.49 9.06
C ARG A 257 14.80 -8.99 9.27
N THR A 258 15.42 -9.77 8.40
CA THR A 258 15.38 -11.23 8.48
C THR A 258 16.75 -11.85 8.29
N THR A 259 16.95 -13.02 8.90
CA THR A 259 18.09 -13.90 8.63
C THR A 259 17.95 -14.54 7.24
N SER A 260 18.96 -15.28 6.78
CA SER A 260 18.89 -16.08 5.56
C SER A 260 17.84 -17.20 5.62
N THR A 261 17.45 -17.63 6.82
CA THR A 261 16.38 -18.60 7.08
C THR A 261 15.00 -17.96 7.25
N GLY A 262 14.92 -16.62 7.14
CA GLY A 262 13.68 -15.86 7.24
C GLY A 262 13.22 -15.57 8.67
N GLU A 263 14.05 -15.80 9.67
CA GLU A 263 13.75 -15.45 11.07
C GLU A 263 13.82 -13.94 11.29
N PRO A 264 12.92 -13.37 12.10
CA PRO A 264 12.91 -11.93 12.37
C PRO A 264 14.17 -11.49 13.13
N ILE A 265 14.73 -10.34 12.71
CA ILE A 265 15.81 -9.64 13.42
C ILE A 265 15.20 -8.37 14.03
N LEU A 266 15.32 -8.24 15.36
CA LEU A 266 14.81 -7.06 16.07
C LEU A 266 15.59 -5.80 15.69
N LEU A 267 14.97 -4.63 15.82
CA LEU A 267 15.55 -3.36 15.38
C LEU A 267 16.91 -3.07 16.03
N ALA A 268 17.09 -3.44 17.29
CA ALA A 268 18.36 -3.28 18.01
C ALA A 268 19.48 -4.15 17.42
N ASP A 269 19.13 -5.32 16.88
CA ASP A 269 20.09 -6.32 16.38
C ASP A 269 20.33 -6.21 14.87
N GLN A 270 19.64 -5.26 14.19
CA GLN A 270 19.78 -5.08 12.75
C GLN A 270 21.14 -4.47 12.37
N ASP A 271 21.82 -5.12 11.45
CA ASP A 271 22.99 -4.53 10.79
C ASP A 271 22.58 -3.38 9.88
N ARG A 272 22.82 -2.15 10.32
CA ARG A 272 22.46 -0.93 9.59
C ARG A 272 23.29 -0.72 8.33
N THR A 273 24.39 -1.44 8.13
CA THR A 273 25.15 -1.39 6.86
C THR A 273 24.39 -2.07 5.72
N ARG A 274 23.43 -2.95 6.05
CA ARG A 274 22.54 -3.62 5.10
C ARG A 274 21.30 -2.79 4.73
N TRP A 275 21.11 -1.62 5.35
CA TRP A 275 19.99 -0.74 5.01
C TRP A 275 20.25 -0.08 3.64
N ASP A 276 19.22 -0.04 2.79
CA ASP A 276 19.31 0.54 1.44
C ASP A 276 19.50 2.06 1.50
N ARG A 277 20.75 2.49 1.20
CA ARG A 277 21.14 3.91 1.23
C ARG A 277 20.43 4.75 0.18
N LEU A 278 20.07 4.15 -0.96
CA LEU A 278 19.31 4.85 -2.00
C LEU A 278 17.86 5.09 -1.55
N GLN A 279 17.24 4.11 -0.91
CA GLN A 279 15.91 4.29 -0.32
C GLN A 279 15.93 5.34 0.80
N ILE A 280 16.94 5.32 1.68
CA ILE A 280 17.10 6.36 2.70
C ILE A 280 17.20 7.73 2.05
N SER A 281 18.05 7.91 1.05
CA SER A 281 18.21 9.19 0.34
C SER A 281 16.90 9.67 -0.30
N ARG A 282 16.14 8.77 -0.96
CA ARG A 282 14.83 9.09 -1.53
C ARG A 282 13.82 9.48 -0.45
N GLY A 283 13.81 8.76 0.67
CA GLY A 283 12.94 9.05 1.79
C GLY A 283 13.20 10.42 2.43
N LEU A 284 14.48 10.76 2.64
CA LEU A 284 14.88 12.07 3.14
C LEU A 284 14.48 13.19 2.17
N ALA A 285 14.74 13.01 0.87
CA ALA A 285 14.34 13.97 -0.14
C ALA A 285 12.79 14.13 -0.24
N ALA A 286 12.03 13.06 -0.01
CA ALA A 286 10.58 13.14 0.04
C ALA A 286 10.10 13.92 1.28
N LEU A 287 10.75 13.73 2.44
CA LEU A 287 10.45 14.47 3.66
C LEU A 287 10.76 15.96 3.51
N GLU A 288 11.89 16.31 2.86
CA GLU A 288 12.24 17.69 2.51
C GLU A 288 11.19 18.32 1.59
N ARG A 289 10.67 17.58 0.61
CA ARG A 289 9.54 18.05 -0.23
C ARG A 289 8.28 18.29 0.58
N ALA A 290 7.95 17.39 1.51
CA ALA A 290 6.80 17.58 2.40
C ALA A 290 6.91 18.88 3.21
N ASP A 291 8.10 19.17 3.76
CA ASP A 291 8.39 20.40 4.49
C ASP A 291 8.34 21.64 3.59
N ALA A 292 8.84 21.55 2.35
CA ALA A 292 8.85 22.66 1.37
C ALA A 292 7.45 23.10 0.93
N VAL A 293 6.43 22.23 1.02
CA VAL A 293 5.02 22.62 0.81
C VAL A 293 4.54 23.65 1.83
N GLY A 294 5.15 23.68 3.04
CA GLY A 294 4.97 24.77 4.01
C GLY A 294 3.67 24.71 4.82
N ARG A 295 2.97 23.58 4.83
CA ARG A 295 1.74 23.38 5.64
C ARG A 295 2.00 22.72 7.01
N GLY A 296 3.27 22.51 7.37
CA GLY A 296 3.67 21.72 8.53
C GLY A 296 3.59 20.21 8.26
N ARG A 297 4.05 19.43 9.21
CA ARG A 297 4.01 17.95 9.14
C ARG A 297 2.71 17.44 9.72
N GLY A 298 1.92 16.75 8.92
CA GLY A 298 0.79 15.97 9.39
C GLY A 298 1.22 14.58 9.90
N PRO A 299 0.26 13.67 10.14
CA PRO A 299 0.54 12.36 10.74
C PRO A 299 1.58 11.51 10.00
N TYR A 300 1.57 11.48 8.67
CA TYR A 300 2.57 10.72 7.90
C TYR A 300 3.93 11.42 7.90
N GLY A 301 3.96 12.75 7.81
CA GLY A 301 5.19 13.53 7.92
C GLY A 301 5.88 13.36 9.26
N LEU A 302 5.13 13.29 10.37
CA LEU A 302 5.67 13.03 11.71
C LEU A 302 6.21 11.61 11.85
N GLN A 303 5.48 10.61 11.36
CA GLN A 303 5.95 9.22 11.35
C GLN A 303 7.21 9.06 10.47
N ALA A 304 7.28 9.75 9.34
CA ALA A 304 8.48 9.78 8.50
C ALA A 304 9.68 10.41 9.25
N ALA A 305 9.46 11.46 10.04
CA ALA A 305 10.50 12.08 10.86
C ALA A 305 11.01 11.15 11.98
N ILE A 306 10.14 10.32 12.54
CA ILE A 306 10.54 9.25 13.46
C ILE A 306 11.42 8.23 12.74
N ALA A 307 11.00 7.78 11.55
CA ALA A 307 11.79 6.86 10.73
C ALA A 307 13.13 7.49 10.28
N GLU A 308 13.17 8.81 10.03
CA GLU A 308 14.39 9.57 9.76
C GLU A 308 15.39 9.48 10.92
N CYS A 309 14.95 9.60 12.19
CA CYS A 309 15.83 9.48 13.35
C CYS A 309 16.55 8.13 13.37
N HIS A 310 15.86 7.05 13.04
CA HIS A 310 16.48 5.72 12.91
C HIS A 310 17.42 5.62 11.71
N ALA A 311 17.02 6.15 10.55
CA ALA A 311 17.79 6.05 9.31
C ALA A 311 19.09 6.86 9.31
N ARG A 312 19.14 7.96 10.07
CA ARG A 312 20.34 8.82 10.21
C ARG A 312 21.34 8.29 11.24
N ALA A 313 20.90 7.52 12.21
CA ALA A 313 21.75 6.99 13.25
C ALA A 313 22.65 5.85 12.71
N ALA A 314 23.93 5.88 13.01
CA ALA A 314 24.89 4.85 12.60
C ALA A 314 24.67 3.53 13.35
N THR A 315 24.35 3.60 14.63
CA THR A 315 24.03 2.44 15.49
C THR A 315 22.64 2.62 16.12
N PHE A 316 22.18 1.59 16.82
CA PHE A 316 20.92 1.67 17.56
C PHE A 316 21.01 2.69 18.71
N GLU A 317 22.15 2.75 19.37
CA GLU A 317 22.45 3.63 20.52
C GLU A 317 22.53 5.11 20.10
N ASP A 318 22.99 5.39 18.86
CA ASP A 318 23.07 6.75 18.30
C ASP A 318 21.70 7.31 17.90
N THR A 319 20.62 6.53 18.00
CA THR A 319 19.27 6.98 17.66
C THR A 319 18.82 8.09 18.62
N ASP A 320 18.35 9.22 18.06
CA ASP A 320 17.84 10.36 18.86
C ASP A 320 16.45 10.05 19.45
N TRP A 321 16.46 9.23 20.48
CA TRP A 321 15.25 8.79 21.17
C TRP A 321 14.48 9.96 21.80
N LYS A 322 15.17 11.01 22.26
CA LYS A 322 14.51 12.20 22.82
C LYS A 322 13.71 12.94 21.75
N LYS A 323 14.28 13.10 20.54
CA LYS A 323 13.55 13.66 19.39
C LYS A 323 12.36 12.79 19.02
N ILE A 324 12.50 11.47 19.04
CA ILE A 324 11.41 10.53 18.76
C ILE A 324 10.26 10.70 19.76
N VAL A 325 10.53 10.86 21.05
CA VAL A 325 9.51 11.12 22.09
C VAL A 325 8.71 12.38 21.72
N ILE A 326 9.39 13.50 21.42
CA ILE A 326 8.73 14.76 21.04
C ILE A 326 7.87 14.58 19.77
N LEU A 327 8.34 13.82 18.79
CA LEU A 327 7.58 13.55 17.56
C LEU A 327 6.33 12.70 17.84
N TYR A 328 6.40 11.74 18.77
CA TYR A 328 5.22 10.98 19.20
C TYR A 328 4.21 11.84 19.98
N GLU A 329 4.69 12.76 20.82
CA GLU A 329 3.82 13.72 21.51
C GLU A 329 3.05 14.59 20.49
N ALA A 330 3.74 15.10 19.47
CA ALA A 330 3.10 15.84 18.38
C ALA A 330 2.11 14.97 17.59
N LEU A 331 2.47 13.72 17.30
CA LEU A 331 1.61 12.77 16.59
C LEU A 331 0.35 12.44 17.39
N ALA A 332 0.47 12.24 18.70
CA ALA A 332 -0.67 11.97 19.59
C ALA A 332 -1.67 13.15 19.66
N GLN A 333 -1.19 14.39 19.47
CA GLN A 333 -2.08 15.56 19.37
C GLN A 333 -2.83 15.62 18.04
N LEU A 334 -2.21 15.25 16.92
CA LEU A 334 -2.81 15.34 15.60
C LEU A 334 -3.65 14.11 15.21
N ALA A 335 -3.24 12.94 15.66
CA ALA A 335 -3.86 11.67 15.35
C ALA A 335 -3.85 10.76 16.60
N PRO A 336 -4.64 11.10 17.64
CA PRO A 336 -4.68 10.31 18.86
C PRO A 336 -5.09 8.87 18.60
N SER A 337 -4.31 7.93 19.12
CA SER A 337 -4.55 6.50 18.95
C SER A 337 -3.82 5.73 20.04
N PRO A 338 -4.44 4.70 20.67
CA PRO A 338 -3.79 3.85 21.65
C PRO A 338 -2.51 3.18 21.11
N VAL A 339 -2.42 2.93 19.80
CA VAL A 339 -1.20 2.41 19.16
C VAL A 339 -0.08 3.46 19.13
N VAL A 340 -0.43 4.74 18.89
CA VAL A 340 0.54 5.85 18.97
C VAL A 340 1.06 5.98 20.40
N ASP A 341 0.18 5.89 21.41
CA ASP A 341 0.56 5.96 22.81
C ASP A 341 1.45 4.79 23.25
N LEU A 342 1.19 3.57 22.74
CA LEU A 342 2.04 2.41 22.98
C LEU A 342 3.44 2.59 22.38
N ASN A 343 3.53 3.09 21.14
CA ASN A 343 4.81 3.37 20.50
C ASN A 343 5.55 4.53 21.17
N HIS A 344 4.82 5.54 21.65
CA HIS A 344 5.38 6.61 22.49
C HIS A 344 6.00 6.05 23.77
N ALA A 345 5.28 5.16 24.47
CA ALA A 345 5.82 4.50 25.67
C ALA A 345 7.13 3.72 25.39
N ALA A 346 7.20 3.02 24.24
CA ALA A 346 8.42 2.35 23.83
C ALA A 346 9.58 3.35 23.60
N ALA A 347 9.32 4.50 22.97
CA ALA A 347 10.32 5.56 22.82
C ALA A 347 10.74 6.19 24.16
N VAL A 348 9.80 6.38 25.08
CA VAL A 348 10.10 6.86 26.47
C VAL A 348 11.01 5.87 27.20
N SER A 349 10.79 4.56 27.02
CA SER A 349 11.69 3.54 27.60
C SER A 349 13.13 3.71 27.13
N MET A 350 13.32 3.98 25.85
CA MET A 350 14.65 4.16 25.27
C MET A 350 15.30 5.50 25.67
N ALA A 351 14.51 6.55 25.87
CA ALA A 351 15.01 7.88 26.19
C ALA A 351 15.24 8.09 27.69
N TYR A 352 14.39 7.50 28.54
CA TYR A 352 14.30 7.82 29.98
C TYR A 352 14.27 6.57 30.88
N GLY A 353 14.32 5.38 30.27
CA GLY A 353 14.32 4.11 30.99
C GLY A 353 12.93 3.46 31.15
N PRO A 354 12.89 2.18 31.57
CA PRO A 354 11.67 1.36 31.59
C PRO A 354 10.63 1.78 32.61
N GLY A 355 11.04 2.40 33.74
CA GLY A 355 10.11 2.80 34.82
C GLY A 355 9.04 3.78 34.37
N PRO A 356 9.40 4.98 33.87
CA PRO A 356 8.42 5.92 33.32
C PRO A 356 7.58 5.34 32.19
N ALA A 357 8.15 4.53 31.30
CA ALA A 357 7.44 3.89 30.21
C ALA A 357 6.37 2.91 30.70
N LEU A 358 6.65 2.14 31.76
CA LEU A 358 5.69 1.19 32.33
C LEU A 358 4.44 1.91 32.87
N GLU A 359 4.58 3.11 33.45
CA GLU A 359 3.44 3.90 33.92
C GLU A 359 2.49 4.29 32.76
N PHE A 360 3.03 4.59 31.55
CA PHE A 360 2.22 4.84 30.36
C PHE A 360 1.51 3.57 29.89
N VAL A 361 2.23 2.45 29.84
CA VAL A 361 1.67 1.16 29.40
C VAL A 361 0.59 0.66 30.36
N ASP A 362 0.78 0.81 31.69
CA ASP A 362 -0.22 0.42 32.68
C ASP A 362 -1.53 1.22 32.53
N LYS A 363 -1.47 2.50 32.12
CA LYS A 363 -2.67 3.28 31.79
C LYS A 363 -3.38 2.73 30.55
N LEU A 364 -2.65 2.30 29.53
CA LEU A 364 -3.23 1.67 28.34
C LEU A 364 -3.89 0.31 28.69
N VAL A 365 -3.27 -0.48 29.54
CA VAL A 365 -3.87 -1.72 30.05
C VAL A 365 -5.17 -1.42 30.80
N ALA A 366 -5.17 -0.41 31.66
CA ALA A 366 -6.36 -0.01 32.43
C ALA A 366 -7.51 0.53 31.56
N SER A 367 -7.21 1.14 30.38
CA SER A 367 -8.25 1.59 29.44
C SER A 367 -8.97 0.46 28.73
N GLY A 368 -8.33 -0.71 28.56
CA GLY A 368 -8.86 -1.86 27.85
C GLY A 368 -8.91 -1.71 26.31
N GLU A 369 -8.48 -0.57 25.75
CA GLU A 369 -8.63 -0.28 24.32
C GLU A 369 -7.79 -1.20 23.41
N LEU A 370 -6.67 -1.75 23.92
CA LEU A 370 -5.75 -2.65 23.21
C LEU A 370 -5.77 -4.10 23.75
N ALA A 371 -6.86 -4.54 24.36
CA ALA A 371 -6.93 -5.86 25.03
C ALA A 371 -6.61 -7.03 24.10
N ASP A 372 -6.98 -6.94 22.80
CA ASP A 372 -6.72 -7.97 21.78
C ASP A 372 -5.47 -7.69 20.94
N TYR A 373 -4.67 -6.68 21.31
CA TYR A 373 -3.51 -6.27 20.54
C TYR A 373 -2.22 -6.81 21.13
N HIS A 374 -1.65 -7.84 20.51
CA HIS A 374 -0.49 -8.61 21.01
C HIS A 374 0.75 -7.75 21.37
N LEU A 375 0.92 -6.58 20.73
CA LEU A 375 2.05 -5.69 21.04
C LEU A 375 1.93 -5.01 22.40
N LEU A 376 0.72 -4.86 22.96
CA LEU A 376 0.57 -4.28 24.30
C LEU A 376 1.25 -5.17 25.37
N PRO A 377 0.88 -6.46 25.54
CA PRO A 377 1.58 -7.32 26.47
C PRO A 377 3.04 -7.59 26.06
N SER A 378 3.40 -7.55 24.79
CA SER A 378 4.78 -7.67 24.32
C SER A 378 5.66 -6.53 24.86
N VAL A 379 5.23 -5.27 24.70
CA VAL A 379 5.95 -4.09 25.21
C VAL A 379 5.99 -4.11 26.74
N ARG A 380 4.87 -4.42 27.40
CA ARG A 380 4.81 -4.50 28.87
C ARG A 380 5.75 -5.56 29.41
N GLY A 381 5.78 -6.74 28.79
CA GLY A 381 6.70 -7.84 29.18
C GLY A 381 8.17 -7.44 29.04
N GLU A 382 8.54 -6.73 27.98
CA GLU A 382 9.89 -6.23 27.78
C GLU A 382 10.29 -5.21 28.88
N LEU A 383 9.40 -4.25 29.18
CA LEU A 383 9.65 -3.28 30.28
C LEU A 383 9.79 -3.92 31.64
N LEU A 384 8.94 -4.90 31.94
CA LEU A 384 9.01 -5.67 33.20
C LEU A 384 10.29 -6.48 33.27
N SER A 385 10.75 -7.09 32.20
CA SER A 385 12.03 -7.80 32.11
C SER A 385 13.20 -6.88 32.42
N GLN A 386 13.24 -5.68 31.82
CA GLN A 386 14.28 -4.68 32.08
C GLN A 386 14.28 -4.17 33.52
N LEU A 387 13.15 -4.24 34.22
CA LEU A 387 13.01 -3.90 35.65
C LEU A 387 13.31 -5.08 36.60
N GLY A 388 13.69 -6.26 36.05
CA GLY A 388 13.95 -7.45 36.83
C GLY A 388 12.71 -8.18 37.37
N ARG A 389 11.50 -7.83 36.90
CA ARG A 389 10.20 -8.44 37.26
C ARG A 389 9.91 -9.66 36.38
N SER A 390 10.80 -10.68 36.44
CA SER A 390 10.85 -11.79 35.47
C SER A 390 9.56 -12.61 35.38
N GLU A 391 8.89 -12.91 36.47
CA GLU A 391 7.64 -13.70 36.48
C GLU A 391 6.49 -12.95 35.79
N GLU A 392 6.37 -11.65 36.04
CA GLU A 392 5.36 -10.81 35.41
C GLU A 392 5.69 -10.61 33.92
N ALA A 393 6.95 -10.39 33.59
CA ALA A 393 7.42 -10.28 32.23
C ALA A 393 7.08 -11.53 31.40
N ARG A 394 7.36 -12.71 31.99
CA ARG A 394 7.04 -13.99 31.33
C ARG A 394 5.55 -14.15 31.07
N THR A 395 4.72 -13.80 32.06
CA THR A 395 3.25 -13.87 31.89
C THR A 395 2.78 -13.01 30.73
N GLU A 396 3.26 -11.78 30.60
CA GLU A 396 2.91 -10.86 29.52
C GLU A 396 3.41 -11.36 28.15
N LEU A 397 4.65 -11.86 28.06
CA LEU A 397 5.20 -12.38 26.81
C LEU A 397 4.42 -13.62 26.31
N LEU A 398 3.96 -14.50 27.19
CA LEU A 398 3.14 -15.65 26.84
C LEU A 398 1.73 -15.20 26.38
N GLU A 399 1.17 -14.16 27.00
CA GLU A 399 -0.10 -13.58 26.54
C GLU A 399 0.06 -12.93 25.14
N ALA A 400 1.16 -12.20 24.89
CA ALA A 400 1.48 -11.69 23.56
C ALA A 400 1.58 -12.83 22.52
N ALA A 401 2.25 -13.94 22.88
CA ALA A 401 2.36 -15.11 22.02
C ALA A 401 1.01 -15.77 21.73
N ARG A 402 0.07 -15.73 22.67
CA ARG A 402 -1.29 -16.24 22.49
C ARG A 402 -2.12 -15.37 21.51
N LEU A 403 -1.93 -14.05 21.56
CA LEU A 403 -2.68 -13.08 20.77
C LEU A 403 -2.17 -12.92 19.33
N THR A 404 -0.87 -13.13 19.07
CA THR A 404 -0.33 -12.95 17.72
C THR A 404 -0.84 -14.00 16.74
N GLY A 405 -1.20 -13.57 15.52
CA GLY A 405 -1.54 -14.45 14.41
C GLY A 405 -0.35 -14.92 13.57
N ASN A 406 0.87 -14.41 13.85
CA ASN A 406 2.07 -14.74 13.10
C ASN A 406 2.92 -15.79 13.85
N GLU A 407 3.18 -16.93 13.19
CA GLU A 407 3.90 -18.05 13.81
C GLU A 407 5.36 -17.73 14.18
N ARG A 408 6.05 -16.94 13.35
CA ARG A 408 7.44 -16.56 13.61
C ARG A 408 7.55 -15.60 14.78
N GLU A 409 6.62 -14.66 14.88
CA GLU A 409 6.53 -13.74 16.01
C GLU A 409 6.22 -14.49 17.31
N ARG A 410 5.29 -15.44 17.26
CA ARG A 410 4.96 -16.31 18.40
C ARG A 410 6.20 -17.05 18.90
N ALA A 411 7.00 -17.62 18.00
CA ALA A 411 8.22 -18.34 18.37
C ALA A 411 9.21 -17.42 19.08
N VAL A 412 9.39 -16.18 18.62
CA VAL A 412 10.27 -15.20 19.27
C VAL A 412 9.77 -14.84 20.67
N LEU A 413 8.47 -14.61 20.84
CA LEU A 413 7.86 -14.25 22.13
C LEU A 413 7.98 -15.39 23.15
N VAL A 414 7.76 -16.63 22.72
CA VAL A 414 7.93 -17.83 23.57
C VAL A 414 9.40 -17.99 23.97
N ALA A 415 10.34 -17.86 23.04
CA ALA A 415 11.77 -17.95 23.35
C ALA A 415 12.22 -16.89 24.36
N LYS A 416 11.70 -15.64 24.22
CA LYS A 416 11.95 -14.58 25.22
C LYS A 416 11.38 -14.94 26.60
N ALA A 417 10.16 -15.48 26.66
CA ALA A 417 9.51 -15.89 27.89
C ALA A 417 10.28 -17.04 28.58
N ASP A 418 10.83 -17.98 27.83
CA ASP A 418 11.58 -19.12 28.32
C ASP A 418 12.98 -18.70 28.86
N ALA A 419 13.59 -17.69 28.23
CA ALA A 419 14.86 -17.13 28.68
C ALA A 419 14.77 -16.41 30.04
N LEU A 420 13.58 -16.11 30.55
CA LEU A 420 13.34 -15.52 31.87
C LEU A 420 13.18 -16.56 33.00
N LEU A 421 13.19 -17.85 32.64
CA LEU A 421 13.18 -18.91 33.66
C LEU A 421 14.53 -18.94 34.39
N PRO A 422 14.54 -19.11 35.72
CA PRO A 422 15.80 -19.28 36.43
C PRO A 422 16.49 -20.54 35.92
N ASP A 423 17.83 -20.45 35.77
CA ASP A 423 18.67 -21.61 35.47
C ASP A 423 18.36 -22.73 36.47
N ARG A 424 17.98 -23.91 35.96
CA ARG A 424 17.71 -25.08 36.82
C ARG A 424 18.98 -25.72 37.33
#